data_e64c016b2182f7ddbb223859ff10b102
#
_entry.id   e64c016b2182f7ddbb223859ff10b102
#
_cell.length_a   1.000
_cell.length_b   1.000
_cell.length_c   1.000
_cell.angle_alpha   90.00
_cell.angle_beta   90.00
_cell.angle_gamma   90.00
#
_symmetry.space_group_name_H-M   'P 1'
#
loop_
_entity.id
_entity.type
_entity.pdbx_description
1 polymer ?
#
loop_
_entity_poly.entity_id
_entity_poly.type
_entity_poly.pdbx_seq_one_letter_code
_entity_poly.pdbx_strand_id
1 'polypeptide(L)'
;FFGDEIDRIIEFDPLTGEHKNIVRHVAIFPASHYIVGPEKMAEGLKKIQAEMEEQVKKFTEEGKLLEAQRIQQRTNYDMEMLQEVGMCKGIENYSAVLSGRAPGSTPTTLLDYFPDDFLLMVDESHVMLPQVRGMFGGDYSRKKTLVEYGFRLPSAFDNRPLKFEEFESKIHQKIFVSATPGEYERQHSSRVAEQVIRPTGLLDPLIMVRPVEGQIEDLLGEIRTRIDRGERALVTTLTVKMAEDLTDYLEEHGVKTKYMHHEVDTFERMEIIKDLRVGAIDVIVGINLLREGLDLPEVSLIAILDADKEGFLRSETSLIQTIGSA
;
A
#
# COMPACT_ATOMS: atom_id res chain seq x y z
N PHE A 1 -36.14 21.45 -1.16
CA PHE A 1 -35.93 22.85 -0.76
C PHE A 1 -37.15 23.69 -1.15
N PHE A 2 -37.50 24.65 -0.31
CA PHE A 2 -38.47 25.70 -0.64
C PHE A 2 -37.75 27.05 -0.49
N GLY A 3 -37.27 27.60 -1.59
CA GLY A 3 -36.31 28.71 -1.56
C GLY A 3 -35.01 28.30 -0.91
N ASP A 4 -34.58 29.03 0.12
CA ASP A 4 -33.36 28.78 0.87
C ASP A 4 -33.57 27.86 2.09
N GLU A 5 -34.80 27.38 2.31
CA GLU A 5 -35.14 26.52 3.43
C GLU A 5 -35.22 25.06 2.99
N ILE A 6 -34.79 24.16 3.91
CA ILE A 6 -34.92 22.72 3.72
C ILE A 6 -36.34 22.31 4.18
N ASP A 7 -37.19 21.96 3.24
CA ASP A 7 -38.54 21.48 3.50
C ASP A 7 -38.51 20.09 4.19
N ARG A 8 -37.78 19.17 3.63
CA ARG A 8 -37.61 17.81 4.19
C ARG A 8 -36.36 17.13 3.65
N ILE A 9 -35.85 16.18 4.41
CA ILE A 9 -34.74 15.30 4.04
C ILE A 9 -35.27 13.87 3.97
N ILE A 10 -35.12 13.22 2.82
CA ILE A 10 -35.65 11.88 2.56
C ILE A 10 -34.48 10.93 2.27
N GLU A 11 -34.42 9.81 2.98
CA GLU A 11 -33.58 8.67 2.64
C GLU A 11 -34.30 7.82 1.59
N PHE A 12 -33.63 7.53 0.48
CA PHE A 12 -34.18 6.71 -0.59
C PHE A 12 -33.18 5.63 -1.06
N ASP A 13 -33.71 4.58 -1.64
CA ASP A 13 -32.90 3.56 -2.27
C ASP A 13 -32.37 4.06 -3.61
N PRO A 14 -31.03 4.08 -3.82
CA PRO A 14 -30.44 4.63 -5.05
C PRO A 14 -30.72 3.79 -6.31
N LEU A 15 -31.09 2.51 -6.16
CA LEU A 15 -31.38 1.63 -7.28
C LEU A 15 -32.85 1.67 -7.70
N THR A 16 -33.76 1.70 -6.71
CA THR A 16 -35.21 1.64 -6.96
C THR A 16 -35.87 3.01 -6.91
N GLY A 17 -35.23 4.02 -6.30
CA GLY A 17 -35.83 5.32 -6.02
C GLY A 17 -36.89 5.30 -4.90
N GLU A 18 -37.08 4.18 -4.22
CA GLU A 18 -38.08 4.03 -3.17
C GLU A 18 -37.70 4.87 -1.94
N HIS A 19 -38.65 5.63 -1.41
CA HIS A 19 -38.45 6.42 -0.20
C HIS A 19 -38.49 5.52 1.02
N LYS A 20 -37.41 5.50 1.81
CA LYS A 20 -37.30 4.68 3.03
C LYS A 20 -37.75 5.44 4.26
N ASN A 21 -37.14 6.56 4.55
CA ASN A 21 -37.38 7.33 5.76
C ASN A 21 -37.36 8.84 5.52
N ILE A 22 -38.09 9.59 6.36
CA ILE A 22 -37.92 11.03 6.49
C ILE A 22 -37.05 11.29 7.72
N VAL A 23 -35.89 11.90 7.52
CA VAL A 23 -34.93 12.21 8.59
C VAL A 23 -34.96 13.70 8.91
N ARG A 24 -34.76 14.03 10.18
CA ARG A 24 -34.77 15.44 10.63
C ARG A 24 -33.39 16.10 10.52
N HIS A 25 -32.37 15.29 10.42
CA HIS A 25 -30.96 15.74 10.41
C HIS A 25 -30.11 14.78 9.61
N VAL A 26 -29.16 15.33 8.87
CA VAL A 26 -28.10 14.57 8.19
C VAL A 26 -26.78 15.30 8.39
N ALA A 27 -25.73 14.56 8.73
CA ALA A 27 -24.37 15.08 8.81
C ALA A 27 -23.66 14.85 7.47
N ILE A 28 -23.17 15.89 6.85
CA ILE A 28 -22.35 15.83 5.64
C ILE A 28 -20.92 16.17 6.04
N PHE A 29 -20.04 15.17 5.96
CA PHE A 29 -18.64 15.35 6.30
C PHE A 29 -17.83 15.74 5.07
N PRO A 30 -16.70 16.48 5.26
CA PRO A 30 -15.76 16.74 4.18
C PRO A 30 -15.24 15.44 3.56
N ALA A 31 -15.08 15.44 2.24
CA ALA A 31 -14.48 14.30 1.51
C ALA A 31 -12.95 14.27 1.57
N SER A 32 -12.32 15.29 2.16
CA SER A 32 -10.88 15.44 2.29
C SER A 32 -10.46 15.44 3.75
N HIS A 33 -9.27 14.88 4.02
CA HIS A 33 -8.68 14.92 5.35
C HIS A 33 -8.15 16.31 5.71
N TYR A 34 -8.02 16.57 7.03
CA TYR A 34 -7.41 17.78 7.60
C TYR A 34 -8.19 19.08 7.36
N ILE A 35 -9.44 19.03 6.96
CA ILE A 35 -10.32 20.20 6.89
C ILE A 35 -10.75 20.54 8.32
N VAL A 36 -10.47 21.77 8.73
CA VAL A 36 -10.80 22.30 10.07
C VAL A 36 -11.62 23.58 9.95
N GLY A 37 -12.37 23.90 11.00
CA GLY A 37 -13.15 25.15 11.04
C GLY A 37 -12.25 26.39 11.06
N PRO A 38 -12.80 27.59 10.72
CA PRO A 38 -12.04 28.84 10.60
C PRO A 38 -11.23 29.22 11.82
N GLU A 39 -11.78 29.02 13.02
CA GLU A 39 -11.10 29.32 14.28
C GLU A 39 -9.85 28.49 14.50
N LYS A 40 -9.97 27.16 14.29
CA LYS A 40 -8.84 26.23 14.37
C LYS A 40 -7.79 26.49 13.30
N MET A 41 -8.24 26.87 12.09
CA MET A 41 -7.34 27.25 11.00
C MET A 41 -6.54 28.49 11.39
N ALA A 42 -7.18 29.55 11.91
CA ALA A 42 -6.51 30.77 12.32
C ALA A 42 -5.49 30.54 13.47
N GLU A 43 -5.83 29.68 14.43
CA GLU A 43 -4.90 29.27 15.48
C GLU A 43 -3.74 28.44 14.93
N GLY A 44 -4.03 27.50 14.03
CA GLY A 44 -3.04 26.67 13.37
C GLY A 44 -2.03 27.49 12.57
N LEU A 45 -2.49 28.47 11.78
CA LEU A 45 -1.63 29.36 11.00
C LEU A 45 -0.65 30.15 11.89
N LYS A 46 -1.11 30.66 13.05
CA LYS A 46 -0.21 31.34 14.01
C LYS A 46 0.89 30.43 14.52
N LYS A 47 0.57 29.16 14.81
CA LYS A 47 1.55 28.18 15.28
C LYS A 47 2.54 27.81 14.18
N ILE A 48 2.05 27.60 12.95
CA ILE A 48 2.89 27.31 11.77
C ILE A 48 3.86 28.47 11.51
N GLN A 49 3.37 29.71 11.57
CA GLN A 49 4.20 30.91 11.40
C GLN A 49 5.30 31.00 12.46
N ALA A 50 4.95 30.81 13.73
CA ALA A 50 5.91 30.85 14.83
C ALA A 50 7.01 29.79 14.69
N GLU A 51 6.62 28.55 14.34
CA GLU A 51 7.56 27.45 14.09
C GLU A 51 8.47 27.74 12.88
N MET A 52 7.92 28.31 11.80
CA MET A 52 8.71 28.73 10.65
C MET A 52 9.74 29.78 11.02
N GLU A 53 9.36 30.84 11.75
CA GLU A 53 10.26 31.90 12.16
C GLU A 53 11.41 31.38 13.04
N GLU A 54 11.11 30.47 13.98
CA GLU A 54 12.11 29.79 14.79
C GLU A 54 13.08 28.96 13.95
N GLN A 55 12.53 28.18 12.98
CA GLN A 55 13.37 27.34 12.13
C GLN A 55 14.23 28.15 11.15
N VAL A 56 13.71 29.26 10.60
CA VAL A 56 14.47 30.20 9.77
C VAL A 56 15.62 30.81 10.56
N LYS A 57 15.36 31.25 11.78
CA LYS A 57 16.38 31.79 12.69
C LYS A 57 17.47 30.77 12.93
N LYS A 58 17.11 29.55 13.29
CA LYS A 58 18.04 28.43 13.52
C LYS A 58 18.94 28.18 12.32
N PHE A 59 18.36 28.02 11.14
CA PHE A 59 19.14 27.79 9.91
C PHE A 59 20.07 28.96 9.59
N THR A 60 19.63 30.19 9.83
CA THR A 60 20.46 31.38 9.61
C THR A 60 21.67 31.40 10.59
N GLU A 61 21.47 31.11 11.87
CA GLU A 61 22.52 30.99 12.87
C GLU A 61 23.52 29.85 12.54
N GLU A 62 23.04 28.76 11.96
CA GLU A 62 23.86 27.64 11.48
C GLU A 62 24.56 27.92 10.13
N GLY A 63 24.34 29.08 9.52
CA GLY A 63 24.89 29.41 8.17
C GLY A 63 24.22 28.70 6.99
N LYS A 64 23.09 28.03 7.21
CA LYS A 64 22.31 27.30 6.21
C LYS A 64 21.29 28.24 5.54
N LEU A 65 21.78 29.22 4.79
CA LEU A 65 20.94 30.29 4.22
C LEU A 65 19.96 29.76 3.14
N LEU A 66 20.35 28.75 2.40
CA LEU A 66 19.49 28.14 1.38
C LEU A 66 18.31 27.39 2.00
N GLU A 67 18.55 26.65 3.07
CA GLU A 67 17.54 25.96 3.86
C GLU A 67 16.57 26.95 4.52
N ALA A 68 17.11 28.04 5.08
CA ALA A 68 16.31 29.12 5.68
C ALA A 68 15.36 29.74 4.62
N GLN A 69 15.88 30.10 3.45
CA GLN A 69 15.07 30.67 2.37
C GLN A 69 14.02 29.68 1.89
N ARG A 70 14.40 28.42 1.70
CA ARG A 70 13.49 27.36 1.19
C ARG A 70 12.32 27.12 2.13
N ILE A 71 12.58 26.93 3.43
CA ILE A 71 11.51 26.69 4.40
C ILE A 71 10.60 27.90 4.51
N GLN A 72 11.14 29.11 4.50
CA GLN A 72 10.35 30.33 4.56
C GLN A 72 9.43 30.50 3.36
N GLN A 73 9.96 30.36 2.15
CA GLN A 73 9.17 30.47 0.92
C GLN A 73 8.07 29.42 0.86
N ARG A 74 8.42 28.17 1.15
CA ARG A 74 7.47 27.06 1.11
C ARG A 74 6.37 27.25 2.14
N THR A 75 6.70 27.56 3.39
CA THR A 75 5.71 27.70 4.45
C THR A 75 4.81 28.90 4.23
N ASN A 76 5.34 30.04 3.77
CA ASN A 76 4.51 31.20 3.43
C ASN A 76 3.50 30.87 2.33
N TYR A 77 3.92 30.20 1.28
CA TYR A 77 3.01 29.76 0.22
C TYR A 77 1.94 28.79 0.74
N ASP A 78 2.34 27.81 1.56
CA ASP A 78 1.39 26.86 2.12
C ASP A 78 0.39 27.56 3.07
N MET A 79 0.81 28.55 3.87
CA MET A 79 -0.07 29.33 4.74
C MET A 79 -1.05 30.19 3.94
N GLU A 80 -0.61 30.82 2.84
CA GLU A 80 -1.48 31.57 1.94
C GLU A 80 -2.56 30.66 1.35
N MET A 81 -2.19 29.50 0.86
CA MET A 81 -3.14 28.51 0.33
C MET A 81 -4.13 28.01 1.39
N LEU A 82 -3.65 27.77 2.62
CA LEU A 82 -4.50 27.37 3.75
C LEU A 82 -5.50 28.48 4.12
N GLN A 83 -5.08 29.75 4.07
CA GLN A 83 -5.93 30.89 4.38
C GLN A 83 -6.99 31.14 3.31
N GLU A 84 -6.62 31.11 2.03
CA GLU A 84 -7.49 31.47 0.92
C GLU A 84 -8.39 30.29 0.47
N VAL A 85 -7.86 29.09 0.46
CA VAL A 85 -8.53 27.90 -0.11
C VAL A 85 -8.90 26.87 0.97
N GLY A 86 -8.30 26.96 2.15
CA GLY A 86 -8.47 25.97 3.22
C GLY A 86 -7.64 24.69 3.03
N MET A 87 -6.85 24.60 1.96
CA MET A 87 -6.03 23.45 1.63
C MET A 87 -4.72 23.85 0.95
N CYS A 88 -3.66 23.05 1.16
CA CYS A 88 -2.41 23.15 0.42
C CYS A 88 -1.87 21.76 0.06
N LYS A 89 -0.96 21.70 -0.91
CA LYS A 89 -0.27 20.44 -1.24
C LYS A 89 0.67 20.06 -0.10
N GLY A 90 0.44 18.91 0.53
CA GLY A 90 1.20 18.45 1.68
C GLY A 90 0.61 18.92 3.02
N ILE A 91 -0.69 19.27 3.06
CA ILE A 91 -1.41 19.68 4.29
C ILE A 91 -1.24 18.68 5.44
N GLU A 92 -1.01 17.40 5.12
CA GLU A 92 -0.76 16.35 6.11
C GLU A 92 0.46 16.67 7.01
N ASN A 93 1.43 17.43 6.52
CA ASN A 93 2.61 17.82 7.30
C ASN A 93 2.27 18.81 8.42
N TYR A 94 1.14 19.48 8.34
CA TYR A 94 0.60 20.39 9.35
C TYR A 94 -0.50 19.75 10.21
N SER A 95 -0.77 18.45 10.02
CA SER A 95 -1.91 17.75 10.64
C SER A 95 -1.95 17.84 12.16
N ALA A 96 -0.81 17.73 12.84
CA ALA A 96 -0.73 17.84 14.29
C ALA A 96 -1.11 19.23 14.78
N VAL A 97 -0.63 20.26 14.10
CA VAL A 97 -0.90 21.66 14.42
C VAL A 97 -2.38 22.00 14.16
N LEU A 98 -2.90 21.63 12.99
CA LEU A 98 -4.30 21.89 12.59
C LEU A 98 -5.30 21.13 13.46
N SER A 99 -4.99 19.91 13.89
CA SER A 99 -5.83 19.13 14.80
C SER A 99 -5.70 19.53 16.27
N GLY A 100 -4.73 20.41 16.61
CA GLY A 100 -4.47 20.82 17.98
C GLY A 100 -3.83 19.74 18.85
N ARG A 101 -3.19 18.72 18.24
CA ARG A 101 -2.49 17.67 18.98
C ARG A 101 -1.19 18.21 19.61
N ALA A 102 -0.84 17.66 20.76
CA ALA A 102 0.44 17.96 21.39
C ALA A 102 1.61 17.40 20.55
N PRO A 103 2.76 18.08 20.48
CA PRO A 103 3.95 17.56 19.82
C PRO A 103 4.33 16.17 20.34
N GLY A 104 4.67 15.25 19.44
CA GLY A 104 5.04 13.87 19.77
C GLY A 104 3.88 12.93 20.12
N SER A 105 2.65 13.43 20.18
CA SER A 105 1.48 12.60 20.49
C SER A 105 1.22 11.54 19.41
N THR A 106 0.57 10.44 19.82
CA THR A 106 0.16 9.38 18.91
C THR A 106 -0.85 9.92 17.89
N PRO A 107 -0.61 9.74 16.58
CA PRO A 107 -1.56 10.18 15.56
C PRO A 107 -2.83 9.34 15.58
N THR A 108 -3.94 9.97 15.18
CA THR A 108 -5.20 9.28 14.93
C THR A 108 -5.11 8.45 13.65
N THR A 109 -5.59 7.23 13.69
CA THR A 109 -5.60 6.27 12.60
C THR A 109 -6.98 5.70 12.36
N LEU A 110 -7.15 4.87 11.33
CA LEU A 110 -8.40 4.15 11.07
C LEU A 110 -8.87 3.33 12.29
N LEU A 111 -7.95 2.79 13.08
CA LEU A 111 -8.27 2.01 14.27
C LEU A 111 -9.05 2.80 15.31
N ASP A 112 -8.87 4.11 15.37
CA ASP A 112 -9.54 5.01 16.34
C ASP A 112 -11.02 5.26 16.02
N TYR A 113 -11.52 4.78 14.86
CA TYR A 113 -12.93 4.87 14.49
C TYR A 113 -13.74 3.63 14.89
N PHE A 114 -13.06 2.56 15.33
CA PHE A 114 -13.73 1.36 15.81
C PHE A 114 -14.02 1.45 17.30
N PRO A 115 -15.04 0.71 17.80
CA PRO A 115 -15.25 0.55 19.23
C PRO A 115 -14.03 -0.06 19.92
N ASP A 116 -13.85 0.21 21.21
CA ASP A 116 -12.66 -0.27 21.97
C ASP A 116 -12.52 -1.81 21.98
N ASP A 117 -13.61 -2.54 21.82
CA ASP A 117 -13.67 -4.01 21.86
C ASP A 117 -13.68 -4.67 20.47
N PHE A 118 -13.23 -3.97 19.42
CA PHE A 118 -13.19 -4.54 18.08
C PHE A 118 -12.24 -5.75 17.98
N LEU A 119 -12.59 -6.68 17.09
CA LEU A 119 -11.73 -7.79 16.71
C LEU A 119 -10.93 -7.42 15.46
N LEU A 120 -9.60 -7.43 15.56
CA LEU A 120 -8.71 -7.26 14.42
C LEU A 120 -8.38 -8.62 13.79
N MET A 121 -8.69 -8.78 12.52
CA MET A 121 -8.20 -9.88 11.69
C MET A 121 -7.04 -9.37 10.82
N VAL A 122 -5.86 -9.96 11.00
CA VAL A 122 -4.66 -9.62 10.22
C VAL A 122 -4.45 -10.71 9.19
N ASP A 123 -4.90 -10.42 7.97
CA ASP A 123 -4.67 -11.30 6.84
C ASP A 123 -3.22 -11.18 6.35
N GLU A 124 -2.66 -12.27 5.84
CA GLU A 124 -1.25 -12.37 5.44
C GLU A 124 -0.31 -11.77 6.50
N SER A 125 -0.54 -12.15 7.76
CA SER A 125 0.09 -11.54 8.93
C SER A 125 1.62 -11.58 8.88
N HIS A 126 2.20 -12.61 8.25
CA HIS A 126 3.64 -12.76 8.03
C HIS A 126 4.26 -11.62 7.20
N VAL A 127 3.47 -10.91 6.39
CA VAL A 127 3.88 -9.72 5.63
C VAL A 127 3.41 -8.44 6.32
N MET A 128 2.14 -8.41 6.76
CA MET A 128 1.53 -7.20 7.32
C MET A 128 2.23 -6.72 8.59
N LEU A 129 2.55 -7.61 9.52
CA LEU A 129 3.16 -7.22 10.80
C LEU A 129 4.59 -6.67 10.64
N PRO A 130 5.49 -7.28 9.85
CA PRO A 130 6.77 -6.66 9.53
C PRO A 130 6.66 -5.30 8.84
N GLN A 131 5.66 -5.09 7.96
CA GLN A 131 5.42 -3.80 7.33
C GLN A 131 4.99 -2.75 8.35
N VAL A 132 4.02 -3.05 9.22
CA VAL A 132 3.60 -2.14 10.29
C VAL A 132 4.79 -1.76 11.18
N ARG A 133 5.65 -2.73 11.53
CA ARG A 133 6.86 -2.49 12.33
C ARG A 133 7.86 -1.59 11.63
N GLY A 134 8.03 -1.73 10.31
CA GLY A 134 8.98 -0.95 9.52
C GLY A 134 8.51 0.46 9.16
N MET A 135 7.20 0.72 9.12
CA MET A 135 6.62 1.98 8.61
C MET A 135 7.14 3.21 9.34
N PHE A 136 7.18 3.19 10.67
CA PHE A 136 7.63 4.32 11.48
C PHE A 136 9.08 4.70 11.16
N GLY A 137 9.99 3.73 11.14
CA GLY A 137 11.42 3.97 10.90
C GLY A 137 11.69 4.53 9.50
N GLY A 138 11.02 3.99 8.49
CA GLY A 138 11.13 4.47 7.11
C GLY A 138 10.62 5.90 6.93
N ASP A 139 9.44 6.21 7.49
CA ASP A 139 8.87 7.57 7.45
C ASP A 139 9.74 8.58 8.20
N TYR A 140 10.21 8.23 9.40
CA TYR A 140 11.08 9.07 10.20
C TYR A 140 12.39 9.41 9.47
N SER A 141 13.06 8.43 8.88
CA SER A 141 14.30 8.63 8.12
C SER A 141 14.11 9.56 6.95
N ARG A 142 13.03 9.39 6.18
CA ARG A 142 12.67 10.28 5.07
C ARG A 142 12.40 11.71 5.55
N LYS A 143 11.61 11.88 6.60
CA LYS A 143 11.27 13.21 7.12
C LYS A 143 12.45 13.91 7.76
N LYS A 144 13.35 13.17 8.41
CA LYS A 144 14.59 13.73 8.95
C LYS A 144 15.36 14.48 7.87
N THR A 145 15.58 13.86 6.71
CA THR A 145 16.23 14.52 5.57
C THR A 145 15.45 15.75 5.10
N LEU A 146 14.12 15.66 4.98
CA LEU A 146 13.30 16.79 4.52
C LEU A 146 13.33 17.99 5.49
N VAL A 147 13.38 17.76 6.79
CA VAL A 147 13.48 18.81 7.81
C VAL A 147 14.90 19.39 7.85
N GLU A 148 15.93 18.55 7.82
CA GLU A 148 17.34 18.98 7.85
C GLU A 148 17.72 19.87 6.67
N TYR A 149 17.10 19.66 5.50
CA TYR A 149 17.34 20.45 4.28
C TYR A 149 16.27 21.52 4.01
N GLY A 150 15.43 21.87 5.00
CA GLY A 150 14.46 22.97 4.92
C GLY A 150 13.29 22.74 3.96
N PHE A 151 12.93 21.49 3.69
CA PHE A 151 11.73 21.16 2.88
C PHE A 151 10.46 21.01 3.71
N ARG A 152 10.58 20.77 5.01
CA ARG A 152 9.46 20.62 5.96
C ARG A 152 9.81 21.24 7.30
N LEU A 153 8.78 21.70 8.02
CA LEU A 153 8.89 22.09 9.42
C LEU A 153 9.05 20.87 10.32
N PRO A 154 9.65 21.00 11.50
CA PRO A 154 9.78 19.92 12.48
C PRO A 154 8.45 19.25 12.85
N SER A 155 7.34 20.00 12.93
CA SER A 155 6.00 19.47 13.19
C SER A 155 5.54 18.38 12.19
N ALA A 156 6.16 18.31 11.02
CA ALA A 156 5.92 17.24 10.05
C ALA A 156 6.24 15.84 10.59
N PHE A 157 7.12 15.72 11.60
CA PHE A 157 7.39 14.45 12.28
C PHE A 157 6.16 13.87 12.99
N ASP A 158 5.20 14.70 13.36
CA ASP A 158 4.00 14.27 14.07
C ASP A 158 2.89 13.72 13.14
N ASN A 159 3.05 13.88 11.83
CA ASN A 159 2.29 13.13 10.84
C ASN A 159 3.05 11.87 10.47
N ARG A 160 2.85 10.81 11.19
CA ARG A 160 3.62 9.57 11.09
C ARG A 160 2.77 8.32 11.25
N PRO A 161 3.23 7.17 10.74
CA PRO A 161 2.65 5.90 11.14
C PRO A 161 2.76 5.67 12.65
N LEU A 162 1.92 4.80 13.17
CA LEU A 162 2.05 4.32 14.54
C LEU A 162 3.41 3.62 14.72
N LYS A 163 4.00 3.76 15.89
CA LYS A 163 5.03 2.80 16.33
C LYS A 163 4.37 1.45 16.56
N PHE A 164 5.14 0.37 16.47
CA PHE A 164 4.58 -0.96 16.61
C PHE A 164 3.90 -1.18 17.97
N GLU A 165 4.49 -0.66 19.04
CA GLU A 165 3.94 -0.73 20.40
C GLU A 165 2.64 0.11 20.54
N GLU A 166 2.55 1.23 19.83
CA GLU A 166 1.30 2.03 19.77
C GLU A 166 0.21 1.27 19.03
N PHE A 167 0.56 0.59 17.94
CA PHE A 167 -0.36 -0.29 17.21
C PHE A 167 -0.86 -1.42 18.11
N GLU A 168 0.04 -2.13 18.80
CA GLU A 168 -0.34 -3.21 19.71
C GLU A 168 -1.24 -2.74 20.86
N SER A 169 -0.97 -1.56 21.41
CA SER A 169 -1.76 -1.00 22.53
C SER A 169 -3.21 -0.67 22.19
N LYS A 170 -3.51 -0.48 20.90
CA LYS A 170 -4.88 -0.21 20.42
C LYS A 170 -5.72 -1.48 20.20
N ILE A 171 -5.10 -2.67 20.27
CA ILE A 171 -5.74 -3.93 19.86
C ILE A 171 -5.86 -4.86 21.05
N HIS A 172 -7.09 -5.18 21.43
CA HIS A 172 -7.36 -6.10 22.54
C HIS A 172 -7.53 -7.53 22.08
N GLN A 173 -8.17 -7.74 20.93
CA GLN A 173 -8.43 -9.05 20.34
C GLN A 173 -7.93 -9.10 18.91
N LYS A 174 -7.16 -10.14 18.57
CA LYS A 174 -6.57 -10.29 17.24
C LYS A 174 -6.54 -11.73 16.79
N ILE A 175 -6.76 -11.92 15.49
CA ILE A 175 -6.60 -13.19 14.78
C ILE A 175 -5.56 -12.97 13.69
N PHE A 176 -4.53 -13.78 13.66
CA PHE A 176 -3.56 -13.81 12.57
C PHE A 176 -3.93 -14.90 11.58
N VAL A 177 -3.98 -14.55 10.30
CA VAL A 177 -4.23 -15.47 9.21
C VAL A 177 -2.99 -15.51 8.32
N SER A 178 -2.42 -16.69 8.12
CA SER A 178 -1.25 -16.86 7.27
C SER A 178 -1.03 -18.33 6.94
N ALA A 179 -0.65 -18.64 5.70
CA ALA A 179 -0.16 -19.96 5.32
C ALA A 179 1.27 -20.23 5.86
N THR A 180 2.02 -19.18 6.13
CA THR A 180 3.42 -19.24 6.59
C THR A 180 3.64 -18.29 7.77
N PRO A 181 3.02 -18.55 8.94
CA PRO A 181 3.11 -17.65 10.09
C PRO A 181 4.55 -17.47 10.56
N GLY A 182 4.91 -16.23 10.86
CA GLY A 182 6.23 -15.83 11.33
C GLY A 182 6.46 -16.14 12.82
N GLU A 183 7.61 -15.72 13.32
CA GLU A 183 7.98 -15.91 14.71
C GLU A 183 7.11 -15.11 15.68
N TYR A 184 6.74 -13.88 15.28
CA TYR A 184 5.89 -13.01 16.09
C TYR A 184 4.53 -13.66 16.36
N GLU A 185 3.85 -14.19 15.32
CA GLU A 185 2.57 -14.86 15.45
C GLU A 185 2.66 -16.08 16.36
N ARG A 186 3.70 -16.88 16.21
CA ARG A 186 3.92 -18.09 17.07
C ARG A 186 4.10 -17.73 18.54
N GLN A 187 4.83 -16.63 18.82
CA GLN A 187 5.09 -16.19 20.20
C GLN A 187 3.89 -15.50 20.84
N HIS A 188 3.02 -14.85 20.05
CA HIS A 188 1.91 -14.03 20.57
C HIS A 188 0.53 -14.66 20.39
N SER A 189 0.45 -15.88 19.86
CA SER A 189 -0.80 -16.63 19.75
C SER A 189 -1.01 -17.54 20.94
N SER A 190 -2.17 -17.42 21.59
CA SER A 190 -2.57 -18.33 22.67
C SER A 190 -3.12 -19.66 22.15
N ARG A 191 -3.61 -19.67 20.91
CA ARG A 191 -4.15 -20.86 20.22
C ARG A 191 -3.79 -20.80 18.74
N VAL A 192 -3.56 -21.98 18.16
CA VAL A 192 -3.35 -22.15 16.73
C VAL A 192 -4.41 -23.10 16.21
N ALA A 193 -5.08 -22.72 15.13
CA ALA A 193 -5.99 -23.57 14.39
C ALA A 193 -5.42 -23.78 12.99
N GLU A 194 -5.24 -25.03 12.59
CA GLU A 194 -4.75 -25.37 11.26
C GLU A 194 -5.92 -25.81 10.39
N GLN A 195 -6.03 -25.21 9.20
CA GLN A 195 -6.98 -25.63 8.18
C GLN A 195 -6.20 -26.27 7.04
N VAL A 196 -6.19 -27.60 7.02
CA VAL A 196 -5.44 -28.39 6.04
C VAL A 196 -6.33 -28.93 4.93
N ILE A 197 -7.66 -28.90 5.14
CA ILE A 197 -8.64 -29.42 4.18
C ILE A 197 -9.01 -28.39 3.14
N ARG A 198 -8.84 -28.75 1.85
CA ARG A 198 -9.42 -28.01 0.71
C ARG A 198 -10.75 -28.69 0.29
N PRO A 199 -11.91 -28.15 0.70
CA PRO A 199 -13.21 -28.81 0.45
C PRO A 199 -13.59 -28.78 -1.04
N THR A 200 -12.93 -27.97 -1.86
CA THR A 200 -13.12 -27.87 -3.31
C THR A 200 -12.65 -29.09 -4.09
N GLY A 201 -11.87 -29.99 -3.47
CA GLY A 201 -11.26 -31.15 -4.14
C GLY A 201 -10.12 -30.81 -5.10
N LEU A 202 -9.70 -29.53 -5.17
CA LEU A 202 -8.52 -29.12 -5.93
C LEU A 202 -7.25 -29.59 -5.20
N LEU A 203 -6.40 -30.27 -5.95
CA LEU A 203 -5.10 -30.71 -5.44
C LEU A 203 -4.12 -29.54 -5.42
N ASP A 204 -3.08 -29.65 -4.58
CA ASP A 204 -1.94 -28.76 -4.67
C ASP A 204 -1.27 -28.87 -6.03
N PRO A 205 -0.66 -27.79 -6.56
CA PRO A 205 0.00 -27.81 -7.86
C PRO A 205 1.16 -28.81 -7.87
N LEU A 206 1.36 -29.49 -9.01
CA LEU A 206 2.48 -30.38 -9.20
C LEU A 206 3.78 -29.58 -9.31
N ILE A 207 4.69 -29.82 -8.37
CA ILE A 207 6.00 -29.17 -8.36
C ILE A 207 6.99 -30.03 -9.11
N MET A 208 7.61 -29.50 -10.16
CA MET A 208 8.68 -30.14 -10.92
C MET A 208 9.96 -29.33 -10.78
N VAL A 209 11.00 -29.94 -10.19
CA VAL A 209 12.34 -29.34 -10.12
C VAL A 209 13.14 -29.84 -11.31
N ARG A 210 13.69 -28.90 -12.09
CA ARG A 210 14.45 -29.19 -13.30
C ARG A 210 15.84 -28.53 -13.25
N PRO A 211 16.83 -29.04 -14.03
CA PRO A 211 18.17 -28.43 -14.10
C PRO A 211 18.12 -26.99 -14.58
N VAL A 212 19.06 -26.16 -14.09
CA VAL A 212 19.24 -24.77 -14.55
C VAL A 212 19.81 -24.73 -15.97
N GLU A 213 20.68 -25.67 -16.31
CA GLU A 213 21.23 -25.80 -17.65
C GLU A 213 20.12 -26.12 -18.68
N GLY A 214 20.00 -25.30 -19.73
CA GLY A 214 18.92 -25.44 -20.73
C GLY A 214 17.54 -25.00 -20.26
N GLN A 215 17.43 -24.28 -19.13
CA GLN A 215 16.15 -23.89 -18.53
C GLN A 215 15.28 -23.03 -19.46
N ILE A 216 15.88 -22.23 -20.36
CA ILE A 216 15.12 -21.30 -21.23
C ILE A 216 14.45 -22.09 -22.38
N GLU A 217 15.14 -23.02 -23.00
CA GLU A 217 14.59 -23.89 -24.06
C GLU A 217 13.51 -24.80 -23.48
N ASP A 218 13.74 -25.35 -22.29
CA ASP A 218 12.76 -26.18 -21.58
C ASP A 218 11.52 -25.37 -21.23
N LEU A 219 11.69 -24.16 -20.69
CA LEU A 219 10.60 -23.22 -20.41
C LEU A 219 9.77 -22.92 -21.68
N LEU A 220 10.45 -22.61 -22.80
CA LEU A 220 9.77 -22.30 -24.06
C LEU A 220 8.92 -23.50 -24.54
N GLY A 221 9.42 -24.74 -24.36
CA GLY A 221 8.66 -25.96 -24.66
C GLY A 221 7.41 -26.10 -23.82
N GLU A 222 7.52 -25.86 -22.52
CA GLU A 222 6.38 -25.89 -21.58
C GLU A 222 5.36 -24.79 -21.88
N ILE A 223 5.82 -23.57 -22.18
CA ILE A 223 4.93 -22.47 -22.56
C ILE A 223 4.13 -22.81 -23.81
N ARG A 224 4.78 -23.31 -24.85
CA ARG A 224 4.09 -23.72 -26.10
C ARG A 224 3.03 -24.79 -25.85
N THR A 225 3.35 -25.75 -24.98
CA THR A 225 2.38 -26.81 -24.62
C THR A 225 1.14 -26.22 -23.93
N ARG A 226 1.30 -25.14 -23.11
CA ARG A 226 0.17 -24.45 -22.48
C ARG A 226 -0.63 -23.61 -23.46
N ILE A 227 0.06 -22.90 -24.35
CA ILE A 227 -0.60 -22.11 -25.41
C ILE A 227 -1.47 -23.01 -26.29
N ASP A 228 -0.95 -24.16 -26.69
CA ASP A 228 -1.71 -25.16 -27.54
C ASP A 228 -2.98 -25.66 -26.84
N ARG A 229 -3.03 -25.60 -25.50
CA ARG A 229 -4.21 -25.96 -24.70
C ARG A 229 -5.12 -24.76 -24.39
N GLY A 230 -4.75 -23.54 -24.84
CA GLY A 230 -5.47 -22.33 -24.49
C GLY A 230 -5.21 -21.81 -23.07
N GLU A 231 -4.18 -22.34 -22.40
CA GLU A 231 -3.77 -21.98 -21.05
C GLU A 231 -2.72 -20.86 -21.06
N ARG A 232 -2.42 -20.30 -19.88
CA ARG A 232 -1.50 -19.17 -19.71
C ARG A 232 -0.36 -19.54 -18.77
N ALA A 233 0.72 -18.75 -18.83
CA ALA A 233 1.88 -18.97 -17.97
C ALA A 233 2.35 -17.67 -17.29
N LEU A 234 2.90 -17.83 -16.09
CA LEU A 234 3.63 -16.80 -15.37
C LEU A 234 5.09 -17.22 -15.20
N VAL A 235 6.02 -16.31 -15.41
CA VAL A 235 7.45 -16.60 -15.28
C VAL A 235 8.09 -15.60 -14.33
N THR A 236 8.72 -16.11 -13.28
CA THR A 236 9.41 -15.29 -12.28
C THR A 236 10.93 -15.37 -12.47
N THR A 237 11.56 -14.21 -12.60
CA THR A 237 13.02 -14.06 -12.72
C THR A 237 13.63 -13.40 -11.48
N LEU A 238 14.97 -13.41 -11.37
CA LEU A 238 15.68 -12.79 -10.24
C LEU A 238 15.84 -11.28 -10.35
N THR A 239 16.02 -10.77 -11.57
CA THR A 239 16.35 -9.38 -11.82
C THR A 239 15.49 -8.78 -12.92
N VAL A 240 15.36 -7.44 -12.90
CA VAL A 240 14.68 -6.67 -13.95
C VAL A 240 15.26 -7.03 -15.33
N LYS A 241 16.57 -6.97 -15.46
CA LYS A 241 17.25 -7.24 -16.73
C LYS A 241 16.97 -8.65 -17.25
N MET A 242 16.99 -9.67 -16.39
CA MET A 242 16.62 -11.03 -16.81
C MET A 242 15.17 -11.12 -17.29
N ALA A 243 14.26 -10.38 -16.68
CA ALA A 243 12.87 -10.37 -17.11
C ALA A 243 12.71 -9.70 -18.48
N GLU A 244 13.40 -8.59 -18.71
CA GLU A 244 13.42 -7.88 -19.99
C GLU A 244 14.03 -8.77 -21.09
N ASP A 245 15.25 -9.27 -20.88
CA ASP A 245 15.95 -10.16 -21.82
C ASP A 245 15.12 -11.41 -22.17
N LEU A 246 14.42 -11.99 -21.17
CA LEU A 246 13.55 -13.15 -21.38
C LEU A 246 12.27 -12.78 -22.14
N THR A 247 11.69 -11.61 -21.89
CA THR A 247 10.52 -11.13 -22.61
C THR A 247 10.83 -10.98 -24.09
N ASP A 248 11.94 -10.30 -24.41
CA ASP A 248 12.41 -10.11 -25.77
C ASP A 248 12.65 -11.47 -26.47
N TYR A 249 13.32 -12.39 -25.77
CA TYR A 249 13.57 -13.73 -26.31
C TYR A 249 12.27 -14.48 -26.62
N LEU A 250 11.28 -14.45 -25.73
CA LEU A 250 10.00 -15.12 -25.93
C LEU A 250 9.21 -14.50 -27.09
N GLU A 251 9.22 -13.16 -27.22
CA GLU A 251 8.58 -12.44 -28.33
C GLU A 251 9.23 -12.79 -29.69
N GLU A 252 10.57 -12.85 -29.76
CA GLU A 252 11.32 -13.30 -30.94
C GLU A 252 10.95 -14.73 -31.36
N HIS A 253 10.55 -15.57 -30.39
CA HIS A 253 10.12 -16.94 -30.64
C HIS A 253 8.60 -17.09 -30.84
N GLY A 254 7.88 -15.96 -31.03
CA GLY A 254 6.47 -15.92 -31.38
C GLY A 254 5.49 -16.11 -30.23
N VAL A 255 5.96 -15.99 -28.98
CA VAL A 255 5.12 -16.02 -27.79
C VAL A 255 4.65 -14.61 -27.46
N LYS A 256 3.36 -14.40 -27.28
CA LYS A 256 2.79 -13.10 -26.88
C LYS A 256 3.06 -12.87 -25.41
N THR A 257 4.09 -12.11 -25.10
CA THR A 257 4.61 -11.91 -23.75
C THR A 257 4.47 -10.45 -23.33
N LYS A 258 4.32 -10.21 -22.02
CA LYS A 258 4.43 -8.90 -21.40
C LYS A 258 5.33 -8.99 -20.19
N TYR A 259 6.14 -7.94 -20.00
CA TYR A 259 6.90 -7.73 -18.78
C TYR A 259 6.10 -6.91 -17.79
N MET A 260 6.06 -7.36 -16.53
CA MET A 260 5.45 -6.63 -15.44
C MET A 260 6.50 -6.25 -14.39
N HIS A 261 6.73 -4.97 -14.18
CA HIS A 261 7.71 -4.42 -13.24
C HIS A 261 7.05 -3.54 -12.17
N HIS A 262 7.83 -3.09 -11.20
CA HIS A 262 7.34 -2.33 -10.04
C HIS A 262 6.93 -0.88 -10.38
N GLU A 263 7.37 -0.34 -11.51
CA GLU A 263 7.03 1.01 -11.99
C GLU A 263 5.75 1.05 -12.83
N VAL A 264 5.21 -0.12 -13.21
CA VAL A 264 3.93 -0.22 -13.91
C VAL A 264 2.82 0.34 -13.01
N ASP A 265 2.09 1.32 -13.51
CA ASP A 265 1.00 1.91 -12.75
C ASP A 265 -0.18 0.95 -12.56
N THR A 266 -1.11 1.31 -11.68
CA THR A 266 -2.23 0.43 -11.33
C THR A 266 -3.12 0.13 -12.53
N PHE A 267 -3.36 1.09 -13.42
CA PHE A 267 -4.23 0.91 -14.59
C PHE A 267 -3.57 0.02 -15.63
N GLU A 268 -2.30 0.26 -15.93
CA GLU A 268 -1.51 -0.56 -16.84
C GLU A 268 -1.39 -2.00 -16.33
N ARG A 269 -1.17 -2.19 -15.02
CA ARG A 269 -1.16 -3.52 -14.41
C ARG A 269 -2.49 -4.24 -14.59
N MET A 270 -3.61 -3.56 -14.39
CA MET A 270 -4.95 -4.13 -14.62
C MET A 270 -5.16 -4.49 -16.08
N GLU A 271 -4.65 -3.70 -17.02
CA GLU A 271 -4.73 -3.96 -18.45
C GLU A 271 -3.91 -5.20 -18.83
N ILE A 272 -2.67 -5.33 -18.37
CA ILE A 272 -1.83 -6.52 -18.59
C ILE A 272 -2.51 -7.79 -18.06
N ILE A 273 -3.08 -7.74 -16.86
CA ILE A 273 -3.80 -8.86 -16.27
C ILE A 273 -5.05 -9.21 -17.10
N LYS A 274 -5.80 -8.21 -17.54
CA LYS A 274 -6.96 -8.41 -18.41
C LYS A 274 -6.55 -9.04 -19.73
N ASP A 275 -5.47 -8.57 -20.35
CA ASP A 275 -4.94 -9.09 -21.62
C ASP A 275 -4.53 -10.57 -21.49
N LEU A 276 -3.94 -10.96 -20.36
CA LEU A 276 -3.64 -12.36 -20.07
C LEU A 276 -4.94 -13.20 -20.00
N ARG A 277 -5.92 -12.72 -19.25
CA ARG A 277 -7.19 -13.43 -19.04
C ARG A 277 -8.00 -13.61 -20.34
N VAL A 278 -8.03 -12.57 -21.18
CA VAL A 278 -8.75 -12.67 -22.48
C VAL A 278 -7.92 -13.35 -23.59
N GLY A 279 -6.63 -13.67 -23.33
CA GLY A 279 -5.74 -14.33 -24.29
C GLY A 279 -5.15 -13.41 -25.35
N ALA A 280 -5.14 -12.10 -25.12
CA ALA A 280 -4.38 -11.15 -25.93
C ALA A 280 -2.87 -11.36 -25.76
N ILE A 281 -2.44 -11.79 -24.56
CA ILE A 281 -1.09 -12.27 -24.25
C ILE A 281 -1.15 -13.67 -23.65
N ASP A 282 -0.05 -14.42 -23.76
CA ASP A 282 0.06 -15.80 -23.32
C ASP A 282 0.90 -15.95 -22.04
N VAL A 283 1.85 -15.01 -21.84
CA VAL A 283 2.83 -15.07 -20.76
C VAL A 283 3.03 -13.71 -20.14
N ILE A 284 3.09 -13.67 -18.81
CA ILE A 284 3.63 -12.53 -18.07
C ILE A 284 4.96 -12.93 -17.44
N VAL A 285 6.00 -12.13 -17.69
CA VAL A 285 7.32 -12.28 -17.08
C VAL A 285 7.52 -11.16 -16.06
N GLY A 286 8.12 -11.43 -14.93
CA GLY A 286 8.48 -10.39 -13.96
C GLY A 286 9.19 -10.90 -12.73
N ILE A 287 9.40 -9.98 -11.79
CA ILE A 287 9.99 -10.27 -10.49
C ILE A 287 8.85 -10.31 -9.47
N ASN A 288 8.73 -11.39 -8.70
CA ASN A 288 7.68 -11.53 -7.68
C ASN A 288 6.27 -11.19 -8.18
N LEU A 289 5.89 -11.78 -9.30
CA LEU A 289 4.58 -11.57 -9.92
C LEU A 289 3.42 -11.98 -9.02
N LEU A 290 3.61 -13.07 -8.29
CA LEU A 290 2.63 -13.64 -7.37
C LEU A 290 3.02 -13.29 -5.94
N ARG A 291 2.64 -12.11 -5.55
CA ARG A 291 2.41 -11.77 -4.16
C ARG A 291 0.90 -11.83 -3.92
N GLU A 292 0.50 -11.78 -2.69
CA GLU A 292 -0.86 -11.94 -2.19
C GLU A 292 -1.93 -11.31 -3.12
N GLY A 293 -3.03 -12.02 -3.35
CA GLY A 293 -4.25 -11.46 -3.96
C GLY A 293 -4.40 -11.54 -5.47
N LEU A 294 -3.60 -12.31 -6.20
CA LEU A 294 -3.86 -12.64 -7.61
C LEU A 294 -4.50 -14.02 -7.73
N ASP A 295 -5.71 -14.05 -8.25
CA ASP A 295 -6.42 -15.26 -8.66
C ASP A 295 -6.57 -15.26 -10.19
N LEU A 296 -5.81 -16.13 -10.85
CA LEU A 296 -5.72 -16.24 -12.29
C LEU A 296 -5.99 -17.69 -12.74
N PRO A 297 -7.26 -18.10 -12.78
CA PRO A 297 -7.63 -19.49 -13.09
C PRO A 297 -7.23 -19.93 -14.52
N GLU A 298 -6.90 -18.99 -15.38
CA GLU A 298 -6.41 -19.25 -16.74
C GLU A 298 -4.92 -19.68 -16.76
N VAL A 299 -4.18 -19.44 -15.69
CA VAL A 299 -2.76 -19.77 -15.53
C VAL A 299 -2.64 -21.21 -15.05
N SER A 300 -1.97 -22.04 -15.82
CA SER A 300 -1.69 -23.45 -15.49
C SER A 300 -0.21 -23.78 -15.33
N LEU A 301 0.67 -22.78 -15.55
CA LEU A 301 2.10 -22.90 -15.38
C LEU A 301 2.65 -21.69 -14.66
N ILE A 302 3.36 -21.95 -13.56
CA ILE A 302 4.22 -20.96 -12.90
C ILE A 302 5.65 -21.48 -13.00
N ALA A 303 6.51 -20.72 -13.68
CA ALA A 303 7.92 -21.04 -13.80
C ALA A 303 8.77 -20.10 -12.95
N ILE A 304 9.63 -20.67 -12.13
CA ILE A 304 10.55 -19.93 -11.26
C ILE A 304 11.97 -20.24 -11.75
N LEU A 305 12.57 -19.29 -12.47
CA LEU A 305 13.93 -19.46 -12.99
C LEU A 305 14.98 -19.25 -11.89
N ASP A 306 16.08 -19.96 -11.99
CA ASP A 306 17.19 -19.91 -11.00
C ASP A 306 16.68 -20.08 -9.55
N ALA A 307 15.82 -21.04 -9.30
CA ALA A 307 15.17 -21.24 -8.00
C ALA A 307 16.16 -21.67 -6.89
N ASP A 308 17.36 -22.09 -7.27
CA ASP A 308 18.48 -22.44 -6.38
C ASP A 308 19.20 -21.21 -5.79
N LYS A 309 18.97 -20.03 -6.35
CA LYS A 309 19.61 -18.80 -5.88
C LYS A 309 18.74 -18.14 -4.80
N GLU A 310 19.23 -18.13 -3.58
CA GLU A 310 18.63 -17.39 -2.49
C GLU A 310 18.82 -15.87 -2.66
N GLY A 311 17.83 -15.09 -2.23
CA GLY A 311 17.85 -13.65 -2.25
C GLY A 311 16.74 -13.04 -1.42
N PHE A 312 16.74 -11.72 -1.25
CA PHE A 312 15.75 -10.97 -0.47
C PHE A 312 14.29 -11.31 -0.84
N LEU A 313 14.06 -11.67 -2.10
CA LEU A 313 12.73 -11.97 -2.64
C LEU A 313 12.51 -13.47 -2.90
N ARG A 314 13.45 -14.34 -2.49
CA ARG A 314 13.45 -15.79 -2.71
C ARG A 314 13.89 -16.55 -1.46
N SER A 315 13.10 -16.38 -0.40
CA SER A 315 13.16 -17.23 0.77
C SER A 315 12.27 -18.46 0.58
N GLU A 316 12.45 -19.45 1.41
CA GLU A 316 11.53 -20.61 1.50
C GLU A 316 10.07 -20.17 1.60
N THR A 317 9.77 -19.19 2.46
CA THR A 317 8.43 -18.60 2.61
C THR A 317 7.90 -18.02 1.29
N SER A 318 8.73 -17.28 0.55
CA SER A 318 8.32 -16.69 -0.74
C SER A 318 8.01 -17.76 -1.79
N LEU A 319 8.78 -18.86 -1.83
CA LEU A 319 8.54 -19.97 -2.75
C LEU A 319 7.24 -20.70 -2.40
N ILE A 320 7.01 -20.99 -1.12
CA ILE A 320 5.77 -21.63 -0.65
C ILE A 320 4.57 -20.76 -1.01
N GLN A 321 4.62 -19.45 -0.81
CA GLN A 321 3.55 -18.51 -1.16
C GLN A 321 3.31 -18.48 -2.68
N THR A 322 4.37 -18.46 -3.49
CA THR A 322 4.25 -18.49 -4.95
C THR A 322 3.59 -19.79 -5.42
N ILE A 323 3.95 -20.93 -4.83
CA ILE A 323 3.37 -22.24 -5.13
C ILE A 323 1.89 -22.29 -4.69
N GLY A 324 1.57 -21.73 -3.53
CA GLY A 324 0.20 -21.71 -3.02
C GLY A 324 -0.77 -20.81 -3.81
N SER A 325 -0.22 -19.89 -4.61
CA SER A 325 -0.99 -19.00 -5.50
C SER A 325 -1.17 -19.56 -6.92
N ALA A 326 -0.65 -20.77 -7.19
CA ALA A 326 -0.69 -21.45 -8.49
C ALA A 326 -2.00 -22.20 -8.76
#